data_3c717abad1b0ef5158a6e06134ec587b
#
_entry.id   3c717abad1b0ef5158a6e06134ec587b
#
_cell.length_a   1.000
_cell.length_b   1.000
_cell.length_c   1.000
_cell.angle_alpha   90.00
_cell.angle_beta   90.00
_cell.angle_gamma   90.00
#
_symmetry.space_group_name_H-M   'P 1'
#
loop_
_entity.id
_entity.type
_entity.pdbx_description
1 polymer ?
#
loop_
_entity_poly.entity_id
_entity_poly.type
_entity_poly.pdbx_seq_one_letter_code
_entity_poly.pdbx_strand_id
1 'polypeptide(L)'
;RQPVVLDPVGVGASPWRLSRVRALLDIFSPAILRVNLGEARALLGDAGEEQGVDSPLPASREARLAAAGALARRYRTAVLLSGPEDLVSDGERAWCVTGGSDAMSRVTGTGCMLSVLCGVFAAVEPDAAAAAVLASALWKVCARRAERLAGGRGSGSFRAALMDAAGTLTAADAAREAEIAAL
;
A
#
# COMPACT_ATOMS: atom_id res chain seq x y z
N ARG A 1 16.09 15.69 -7.28
CA ARG A 1 15.99 15.27 -5.88
C ARG A 1 15.52 13.81 -5.86
N GLN A 2 16.15 12.95 -5.05
CA GLN A 2 15.77 11.53 -4.97
C GLN A 2 14.38 11.39 -4.32
N PRO A 3 13.45 10.61 -4.88
CA PRO A 3 12.17 10.35 -4.25
C PRO A 3 12.36 9.50 -2.98
N VAL A 4 11.58 9.79 -1.95
CA VAL A 4 11.57 9.02 -0.70
C VAL A 4 10.22 8.34 -0.56
N VAL A 5 10.23 7.05 -0.27
CA VAL A 5 9.05 6.29 0.13
C VAL A 5 9.11 6.05 1.63
N LEU A 6 8.05 6.40 2.34
CA LEU A 6 7.93 6.17 3.77
C LEU A 6 6.89 5.07 4.03
N ASP A 7 7.32 4.03 4.74
CA ASP A 7 6.45 2.96 5.25
C ASP A 7 6.54 2.96 6.78
N PRO A 8 5.60 3.63 7.49
CA PRO A 8 5.67 3.79 8.93
C PRO A 8 5.14 2.55 9.67
N VAL A 9 5.74 1.40 9.41
CA VAL A 9 5.32 0.09 9.93
C VAL A 9 5.03 0.15 11.42
N GLY A 10 3.77 -0.18 11.78
CA GLY A 10 3.34 -0.24 13.17
C GLY A 10 3.34 1.12 13.88
N VAL A 11 3.12 2.21 13.17
CA VAL A 11 3.09 3.57 13.73
C VAL A 11 2.08 3.72 14.88
N GLY A 12 0.99 2.97 14.86
CA GLY A 12 0.00 2.95 15.94
C GLY A 12 0.37 2.05 17.13
N ALA A 13 1.47 1.27 17.04
CA ALA A 13 1.82 0.30 18.08
C ALA A 13 2.38 0.94 19.37
N SER A 14 2.86 2.19 19.31
CA SER A 14 3.28 2.94 20.51
C SER A 14 3.22 4.45 20.31
N PRO A 15 2.95 5.22 21.38
CA PRO A 15 2.97 6.69 21.34
C PRO A 15 4.32 7.25 20.88
N TRP A 16 5.41 6.60 21.25
CA TRP A 16 6.76 6.99 20.83
C TRP A 16 6.92 6.91 19.32
N ARG A 17 6.52 5.77 18.71
CA ARG A 17 6.59 5.58 17.25
C ARG A 17 5.77 6.61 16.52
N LEU A 18 4.54 6.82 16.98
CA LEU A 18 3.62 7.81 16.40
C LEU A 18 4.21 9.22 16.44
N SER A 19 4.75 9.64 17.61
CA SER A 19 5.36 10.97 17.76
C SER A 19 6.55 11.16 16.83
N ARG A 20 7.41 10.13 16.65
CA ARG A 20 8.60 10.22 15.80
C ARG A 20 8.24 10.28 14.31
N VAL A 21 7.28 9.46 13.88
CA VAL A 21 6.82 9.48 12.48
C VAL A 21 6.15 10.81 12.15
N ARG A 22 5.31 11.34 13.05
CA ARG A 22 4.69 12.66 12.85
C ARG A 22 5.75 13.77 12.76
N ALA A 23 6.71 13.80 13.69
CA ALA A 23 7.80 14.77 13.64
C ALA A 23 8.62 14.68 12.34
N LEU A 24 8.80 13.47 11.79
CA LEU A 24 9.46 13.29 10.50
C LEU A 24 8.63 13.86 9.36
N LEU A 25 7.32 13.57 9.32
CA LEU A 25 6.39 14.06 8.31
C LEU A 25 6.15 15.58 8.38
N ASP A 26 6.40 16.21 9.52
CA ASP A 26 6.35 17.66 9.70
C ASP A 26 7.53 18.39 9.04
N ILE A 27 8.68 17.71 8.89
CA ILE A 27 9.90 18.31 8.32
C ILE A 27 10.13 17.97 6.84
N PHE A 28 9.52 16.90 6.34
CA PHE A 28 9.57 16.59 4.91
C PHE A 28 8.34 15.84 4.43
N SER A 29 7.99 15.99 3.15
CA SER A 29 6.94 15.25 2.48
C SER A 29 7.59 14.12 1.67
N PRO A 30 7.33 12.82 1.98
CA PRO A 30 7.77 11.73 1.11
C PRO A 30 7.05 11.82 -0.25
N ALA A 31 7.64 11.27 -1.30
CA ALA A 31 6.96 11.13 -2.58
C ALA A 31 5.75 10.19 -2.43
N ILE A 32 5.95 9.07 -1.73
CA ILE A 32 4.89 8.10 -1.45
C ILE A 32 4.89 7.76 0.04
N LEU A 33 3.72 7.85 0.67
CA LEU A 33 3.44 7.33 1.99
C LEU A 33 2.62 6.04 1.85
N ARG A 34 3.23 4.90 2.15
CA ARG A 34 2.56 3.60 2.12
C ARG A 34 2.08 3.24 3.52
N VAL A 35 0.79 2.98 3.68
CA VAL A 35 0.17 2.63 4.97
C VAL A 35 -0.91 1.57 4.80
N ASN A 36 -1.24 0.86 5.89
CA ASN A 36 -2.51 0.16 6.02
C ASN A 36 -3.54 1.05 6.73
N LEU A 37 -4.79 0.58 6.84
CA LEU A 37 -5.86 1.38 7.44
C LEU A 37 -5.60 1.73 8.91
N GLY A 38 -5.05 0.80 9.69
CA GLY A 38 -4.72 1.05 11.11
C GLY A 38 -3.64 2.12 11.27
N GLU A 39 -2.62 2.07 10.42
CA GLU A 39 -1.55 3.07 10.38
C GLU A 39 -2.07 4.44 9.92
N ALA A 40 -2.97 4.45 8.92
CA ALA A 40 -3.61 5.67 8.46
C ALA A 40 -4.42 6.36 9.55
N ARG A 41 -5.26 5.61 10.27
CA ARG A 41 -6.04 6.11 11.41
C ARG A 41 -5.14 6.66 12.52
N ALA A 42 -4.08 5.95 12.88
CA ALA A 42 -3.14 6.41 13.89
C ALA A 42 -2.48 7.74 13.49
N LEU A 43 -2.09 7.91 12.23
CA LEU A 43 -1.50 9.16 11.74
C LEU A 43 -2.51 10.31 11.70
N LEU A 44 -3.77 10.05 11.36
CA LEU A 44 -4.82 11.06 11.35
C LEU A 44 -5.20 11.53 12.77
N GLY A 45 -4.97 10.71 13.77
CA GLY A 45 -5.34 11.03 15.15
C GLY A 45 -6.71 10.48 15.54
N ASP A 46 -7.32 9.63 14.72
CA ASP A 46 -8.60 8.98 14.96
C ASP A 46 -8.53 7.87 16.03
N ALA A 47 -7.58 8.00 16.94
CA ALA A 47 -7.50 7.16 18.13
C ALA A 47 -8.49 7.70 19.18
N GLY A 48 -9.81 7.51 18.95
CA GLY A 48 -10.73 7.60 20.05
C GLY A 48 -11.92 8.55 19.99
N GLU A 49 -12.47 8.90 18.83
CA GLU A 49 -13.87 9.35 18.76
C GLU A 49 -14.73 8.31 18.06
N GLU A 50 -15.37 7.50 18.89
CA GLU A 50 -16.66 6.85 18.78
C GLU A 50 -17.18 6.41 17.41
N GLN A 51 -16.36 5.65 16.66
CA GLN A 51 -16.94 4.57 15.85
C GLN A 51 -16.01 3.36 15.89
N GLY A 52 -16.13 2.66 17.01
CA GLY A 52 -15.87 1.25 17.15
C GLY A 52 -14.53 0.74 16.62
N VAL A 53 -13.49 0.78 17.47
CA VAL A 53 -12.39 -0.19 17.41
C VAL A 53 -12.95 -1.63 17.44
N ASP A 54 -14.19 -1.81 17.87
CA ASP A 54 -14.97 -3.04 17.96
C ASP A 54 -16.06 -3.17 16.87
N SER A 55 -16.05 -2.40 15.79
CA SER A 55 -16.94 -2.74 14.68
C SER A 55 -16.37 -3.96 13.97
N PRO A 56 -17.04 -5.14 14.05
CA PRO A 56 -16.59 -6.36 13.40
C PRO A 56 -16.69 -6.27 11.85
N LEU A 57 -17.22 -5.17 11.34
CA LEU A 57 -17.35 -4.95 9.91
C LEU A 57 -16.09 -4.27 9.36
N PRO A 58 -15.55 -4.78 8.24
CA PRO A 58 -14.45 -4.12 7.54
C PRO A 58 -14.88 -2.70 7.13
N ALA A 59 -13.99 -1.73 7.28
CA ALA A 59 -14.26 -0.36 6.88
C ALA A 59 -14.65 -0.31 5.39
N SER A 60 -15.65 0.51 5.06
CA SER A 60 -16.10 0.66 3.68
C SER A 60 -14.99 1.23 2.79
N ARG A 61 -15.10 1.02 1.47
CA ARG A 61 -14.16 1.60 0.50
C ARG A 61 -14.11 3.11 0.63
N GLU A 62 -15.26 3.76 0.82
CA GLU A 62 -15.40 5.21 0.95
C GLU A 62 -14.64 5.72 2.18
N ALA A 63 -14.76 5.07 3.33
CA ALA A 63 -14.03 5.43 4.55
C ALA A 63 -12.52 5.27 4.38
N ARG A 64 -12.08 4.22 3.70
CA ARG A 64 -10.67 3.97 3.39
C ARG A 64 -10.13 5.03 2.42
N LEU A 65 -10.91 5.38 1.40
CA LEU A 65 -10.56 6.40 0.42
C LEU A 65 -10.48 7.78 1.08
N ALA A 66 -11.44 8.12 1.95
CA ALA A 66 -11.42 9.35 2.71
C ALA A 66 -10.16 9.47 3.58
N ALA A 67 -9.75 8.39 4.25
CA ALA A 67 -8.52 8.36 5.04
C ALA A 67 -7.26 8.55 4.17
N ALA A 68 -7.18 7.89 3.01
CA ALA A 68 -6.07 8.07 2.08
C ALA A 68 -5.98 9.51 1.57
N GLY A 69 -7.08 10.10 1.13
CA GLY A 69 -7.14 11.48 0.66
C GLY A 69 -6.82 12.51 1.78
N ALA A 70 -7.29 12.28 3.00
CA ALA A 70 -6.98 13.15 4.14
C ALA A 70 -5.47 13.15 4.46
N LEU A 71 -4.81 11.98 4.46
CA LEU A 71 -3.36 11.88 4.63
C LEU A 71 -2.60 12.53 3.49
N ALA A 72 -3.04 12.31 2.24
CA ALA A 72 -2.41 12.89 1.06
C ALA A 72 -2.39 14.42 1.11
N ARG A 73 -3.52 15.03 1.44
CA ARG A 73 -3.62 16.49 1.62
C ARG A 73 -2.80 16.99 2.80
N ARG A 74 -2.89 16.30 3.95
CA ARG A 74 -2.19 16.71 5.18
C ARG A 74 -0.68 16.74 5.00
N TYR A 75 -0.10 15.71 4.36
CA TYR A 75 1.34 15.56 4.23
C TYR A 75 1.88 15.89 2.83
N ARG A 76 1.00 16.31 1.90
CA ARG A 76 1.37 16.67 0.51
C ARG A 76 2.18 15.56 -0.15
N THR A 77 1.61 14.36 -0.16
CA THR A 77 2.25 13.13 -0.62
C THR A 77 1.25 12.27 -1.38
N ALA A 78 1.72 11.40 -2.26
CA ALA A 78 0.87 10.31 -2.73
C ALA A 78 0.75 9.26 -1.62
N VAL A 79 -0.48 8.84 -1.31
CA VAL A 79 -0.76 7.80 -0.31
C VAL A 79 -1.16 6.52 -1.00
N LEU A 80 -0.46 5.42 -0.68
CA LEU A 80 -0.89 4.07 -1.01
C LEU A 80 -1.43 3.41 0.25
N LEU A 81 -2.76 3.28 0.35
CA LEU A 81 -3.42 2.60 1.44
C LEU A 81 -3.69 1.14 1.04
N SER A 82 -2.83 0.24 1.54
CA SER A 82 -2.90 -1.18 1.21
C SER A 82 -3.99 -1.93 1.96
N GLY A 83 -4.52 -2.97 1.32
CA GLY A 83 -5.58 -3.82 1.87
C GLY A 83 -6.02 -4.90 0.88
N PRO A 84 -7.23 -5.47 1.05
CA PRO A 84 -7.79 -6.38 0.04
C PRO A 84 -7.80 -5.75 -1.35
N GLU A 85 -8.26 -4.52 -1.44
CA GLU A 85 -8.02 -3.59 -2.55
C GLU A 85 -7.01 -2.56 -2.07
N ASP A 86 -6.07 -2.15 -2.91
CA ASP A 86 -5.21 -1.02 -2.60
C ASP A 86 -5.83 0.26 -3.16
N LEU A 87 -5.83 1.31 -2.35
CA LEU A 87 -6.32 2.63 -2.73
C LEU A 87 -5.14 3.60 -2.80
N VAL A 88 -5.04 4.32 -3.90
CA VAL A 88 -4.03 5.37 -4.06
C VAL A 88 -4.72 6.71 -4.19
N SER A 89 -4.22 7.73 -3.49
CA SER A 89 -4.69 9.11 -3.64
C SER A 89 -3.55 10.10 -3.48
N ASP A 90 -3.58 11.18 -4.27
CA ASP A 90 -2.72 12.36 -4.09
C ASP A 90 -3.46 13.54 -3.44
N GLY A 91 -4.73 13.31 -3.03
CA GLY A 91 -5.58 14.30 -2.42
C GLY A 91 -6.59 14.94 -3.38
N GLU A 92 -6.37 14.83 -4.69
CA GLU A 92 -7.25 15.32 -5.77
C GLU A 92 -7.76 14.17 -6.62
N ARG A 93 -6.85 13.27 -7.02
CA ARG A 93 -7.13 12.08 -7.83
C ARG A 93 -7.07 10.83 -6.95
N ALA A 94 -7.81 9.80 -7.36
CA ALA A 94 -7.78 8.53 -6.67
C ALA A 94 -7.90 7.33 -7.62
N TRP A 95 -7.33 6.21 -7.19
CA TRP A 95 -7.37 4.94 -7.92
C TRP A 95 -7.61 3.78 -6.96
N CYS A 96 -8.27 2.76 -7.48
CA CYS A 96 -8.42 1.46 -6.85
C CYS A 96 -7.65 0.42 -7.66
N VAL A 97 -6.81 -0.37 -6.98
CA VAL A 97 -6.09 -1.50 -7.58
C VAL A 97 -6.59 -2.78 -6.94
N THR A 98 -7.18 -3.65 -7.74
CA THR A 98 -7.79 -4.92 -7.32
C THR A 98 -6.93 -6.13 -7.69
N GLY A 99 -7.40 -7.31 -7.33
CA GLY A 99 -6.65 -8.56 -7.52
C GLY A 99 -5.73 -8.89 -6.35
N GLY A 100 -4.66 -9.62 -6.64
CA GLY A 100 -3.77 -10.11 -5.61
C GLY A 100 -4.13 -11.51 -5.12
N SER A 101 -3.79 -11.81 -3.88
CA SER A 101 -4.08 -13.09 -3.21
C SER A 101 -4.18 -12.88 -1.71
N ASP A 102 -5.13 -13.53 -1.06
CA ASP A 102 -5.27 -13.54 0.40
C ASP A 102 -4.06 -14.17 1.10
N ALA A 103 -3.28 -14.98 0.38
CA ALA A 103 -2.05 -15.57 0.90
C ALA A 103 -1.00 -14.51 1.27
N MET A 104 -1.07 -13.30 0.69
CA MET A 104 -0.18 -12.19 1.05
C MET A 104 -0.28 -11.83 2.53
N SER A 105 -1.48 -11.86 3.11
CA SER A 105 -1.71 -11.53 4.53
C SER A 105 -1.04 -12.53 5.48
N ARG A 106 -0.79 -13.75 5.02
CA ARG A 106 -0.15 -14.84 5.78
C ARG A 106 1.38 -14.86 5.64
N VAL A 107 1.95 -13.96 4.85
CA VAL A 107 3.41 -13.87 4.64
C VAL A 107 3.91 -12.53 5.12
N THR A 108 4.65 -12.54 6.22
CA THR A 108 5.28 -11.32 6.76
C THR A 108 6.25 -10.71 5.75
N GLY A 109 6.18 -9.40 5.59
CA GLY A 109 7.08 -8.61 4.74
C GLY A 109 6.53 -8.28 3.36
N THR A 110 5.39 -8.83 2.93
CA THR A 110 4.78 -8.51 1.62
C THR A 110 4.48 -7.01 1.47
N GLY A 111 4.09 -6.34 2.55
CA GLY A 111 3.92 -4.89 2.57
C GLY A 111 5.23 -4.13 2.39
N CYS A 112 6.29 -4.52 3.11
CA CYS A 112 7.60 -3.89 2.97
C CYS A 112 8.19 -4.09 1.55
N MET A 113 7.93 -5.24 0.93
CA MET A 113 8.31 -5.49 -0.47
C MET A 113 7.57 -4.56 -1.43
N LEU A 114 6.28 -4.31 -1.20
CA LEU A 114 5.52 -3.31 -1.96
C LEU A 114 6.13 -1.91 -1.80
N SER A 115 6.59 -1.54 -0.61
CA SER A 115 7.24 -0.25 -0.38
C SER A 115 8.55 -0.11 -1.16
N VAL A 116 9.30 -1.19 -1.31
CA VAL A 116 10.50 -1.22 -2.18
C VAL A 116 10.12 -1.00 -3.64
N LEU A 117 9.07 -1.68 -4.12
CA LEU A 117 8.56 -1.48 -5.49
C LEU A 117 8.09 -0.05 -5.72
N CYS A 118 7.41 0.57 -4.75
CA CYS A 118 7.08 2.00 -4.82
C CYS A 118 8.33 2.86 -5.05
N GLY A 119 9.44 2.55 -4.37
CA GLY A 119 10.72 3.23 -4.57
C GLY A 119 11.30 3.04 -5.97
N VAL A 120 11.22 1.82 -6.50
CA VAL A 120 11.68 1.51 -7.87
C VAL A 120 10.88 2.29 -8.90
N PHE A 121 9.55 2.30 -8.81
CA PHE A 121 8.71 3.05 -9.75
C PHE A 121 8.88 4.56 -9.59
N ALA A 122 8.95 5.08 -8.37
CA ALA A 122 9.16 6.50 -8.12
C ALA A 122 10.51 7.02 -8.65
N ALA A 123 11.49 6.13 -8.85
CA ALA A 123 12.78 6.51 -9.45
C ALA A 123 12.70 6.80 -10.95
N VAL A 124 11.66 6.31 -11.65
CA VAL A 124 11.51 6.40 -13.10
C VAL A 124 10.21 7.09 -13.54
N GLU A 125 9.20 7.12 -12.66
CA GLU A 125 7.91 7.78 -12.89
C GLU A 125 7.82 9.06 -12.03
N PRO A 126 7.80 10.24 -12.63
CA PRO A 126 7.77 11.51 -11.89
C PRO A 126 6.44 11.77 -11.18
N ASP A 127 5.31 11.21 -11.64
CA ASP A 127 4.04 11.26 -10.93
C ASP A 127 4.03 10.20 -9.83
N ALA A 128 4.18 10.65 -8.58
CA ALA A 128 4.26 9.75 -7.43
C ALA A 128 3.00 8.90 -7.23
N ALA A 129 1.82 9.41 -7.58
CA ALA A 129 0.59 8.63 -7.51
C ALA A 129 0.57 7.55 -8.58
N ALA A 130 0.96 7.87 -9.81
CA ALA A 130 1.11 6.87 -10.88
C ALA A 130 2.15 5.80 -10.50
N ALA A 131 3.30 6.19 -9.93
CA ALA A 131 4.31 5.26 -9.43
C ALA A 131 3.74 4.29 -8.39
N ALA A 132 2.94 4.80 -7.44
CA ALA A 132 2.30 3.98 -6.41
C ALA A 132 1.26 3.01 -7.01
N VAL A 133 0.46 3.45 -7.98
CA VAL A 133 -0.50 2.62 -8.71
C VAL A 133 0.21 1.49 -9.46
N LEU A 134 1.26 1.81 -10.21
CA LEU A 134 2.04 0.82 -10.96
C LEU A 134 2.70 -0.22 -10.05
N ALA A 135 3.28 0.22 -8.93
CA ALA A 135 3.88 -0.68 -7.94
C ALA A 135 2.85 -1.64 -7.34
N SER A 136 1.68 -1.13 -6.93
CA SER A 136 0.58 -1.92 -6.41
C SER A 136 0.07 -2.92 -7.45
N ALA A 137 -0.20 -2.47 -8.67
CA ALA A 137 -0.72 -3.31 -9.74
C ALA A 137 0.24 -4.47 -10.08
N LEU A 138 1.53 -4.17 -10.25
CA LEU A 138 2.54 -5.19 -10.48
C LEU A 138 2.58 -6.21 -9.33
N TRP A 139 2.56 -5.73 -8.08
CA TRP A 139 2.63 -6.60 -6.91
C TRP A 139 1.41 -7.52 -6.78
N LYS A 140 0.20 -7.00 -7.08
CA LYS A 140 -1.02 -7.82 -7.11
C LYS A 140 -1.00 -8.86 -8.23
N VAL A 141 -0.48 -8.53 -9.41
CA VAL A 141 -0.29 -9.52 -10.49
C VAL A 141 0.69 -10.61 -10.06
N CYS A 142 1.83 -10.25 -9.44
CA CYS A 142 2.78 -11.22 -8.89
C CYS A 142 2.12 -12.15 -7.88
N ALA A 143 1.29 -11.61 -6.98
CA ALA A 143 0.60 -12.39 -5.96
C ALA A 143 -0.38 -13.41 -6.54
N ARG A 144 -1.17 -13.04 -7.57
CA ARG A 144 -2.05 -13.98 -8.28
C ARG A 144 -1.26 -15.10 -8.97
N ARG A 145 -0.16 -14.76 -9.62
CA ARG A 145 0.72 -15.74 -10.25
C ARG A 145 1.33 -16.67 -9.20
N ALA A 146 1.79 -16.12 -8.08
CA ALA A 146 2.36 -16.88 -6.98
C ALA A 146 1.35 -17.87 -6.38
N GLU A 147 0.10 -17.48 -6.22
CA GLU A 147 -0.95 -18.36 -5.72
C GLU A 147 -1.17 -19.57 -6.64
N ARG A 148 -1.25 -19.31 -7.95
CA ARG A 148 -1.36 -20.40 -8.96
C ARG A 148 -0.14 -21.34 -8.90
N LEU A 149 1.06 -20.79 -8.84
CA LEU A 149 2.32 -21.55 -8.78
C LEU A 149 2.48 -22.32 -7.47
N ALA A 150 2.06 -21.73 -6.35
CA ALA A 150 2.11 -22.39 -5.04
C ALA A 150 1.15 -23.59 -4.95
N GLY A 151 0.05 -23.60 -5.72
CA GLY A 151 -0.86 -24.74 -5.82
C GLY A 151 -1.41 -25.22 -4.47
N GLY A 152 -1.70 -24.32 -3.55
CA GLY A 152 -2.23 -24.65 -2.21
C GLY A 152 -1.20 -25.16 -1.20
N ARG A 153 0.09 -25.20 -1.53
CA ARG A 153 1.16 -25.77 -0.67
C ARG A 153 1.51 -24.95 0.58
N GLY A 154 0.90 -23.84 0.83
CA GLY A 154 1.12 -23.04 2.04
C GLY A 154 2.07 -21.84 1.86
N SER A 155 2.26 -21.07 2.97
CA SER A 155 2.89 -19.74 2.94
C SER A 155 4.35 -19.75 2.48
N GLY A 156 5.13 -20.79 2.78
CA GLY A 156 6.52 -20.89 2.34
C GLY A 156 6.64 -21.02 0.81
N SER A 157 5.83 -21.91 0.20
CA SER A 157 5.76 -22.07 -1.25
C SER A 157 5.21 -20.83 -1.93
N PHE A 158 4.19 -20.20 -1.34
CA PHE A 158 3.67 -18.93 -1.85
C PHE A 158 4.73 -17.83 -1.85
N ARG A 159 5.51 -17.69 -0.76
CA ARG A 159 6.58 -16.70 -0.68
C ARG A 159 7.65 -16.93 -1.75
N ALA A 160 8.10 -18.16 -1.94
CA ALA A 160 9.07 -18.48 -2.99
C ALA A 160 8.51 -18.14 -4.38
N ALA A 161 7.27 -18.60 -4.67
CA ALA A 161 6.60 -18.31 -5.92
C ALA A 161 6.35 -16.80 -6.15
N LEU A 162 6.17 -16.01 -5.10
CA LEU A 162 6.01 -14.55 -5.19
C LEU A 162 7.31 -13.88 -5.65
N MET A 163 8.46 -14.36 -5.15
CA MET A 163 9.77 -13.87 -5.59
C MET A 163 10.05 -14.28 -7.04
N ASP A 164 9.75 -15.51 -7.39
CA ASP A 164 9.91 -16.01 -8.76
C ASP A 164 9.03 -15.23 -9.74
N ALA A 165 7.76 -14.96 -9.36
CA ALA A 165 6.84 -14.16 -10.16
C ALA A 165 7.37 -12.72 -10.33
N ALA A 166 7.88 -12.10 -9.26
CA ALA A 166 8.44 -10.75 -9.33
C ALA A 166 9.68 -10.66 -10.22
N GLY A 167 10.52 -11.71 -10.22
CA GLY A 167 11.73 -11.78 -11.05
C GLY A 167 11.49 -12.12 -12.53
N THR A 168 10.32 -12.65 -12.87
CA THR A 168 10.04 -13.16 -14.22
C THR A 168 8.89 -12.42 -14.94
N LEU A 169 8.13 -11.57 -14.22
CA LEU A 169 7.01 -10.82 -14.80
C LEU A 169 7.50 -9.81 -15.83
N THR A 170 6.98 -9.88 -17.04
CA THR A 170 7.24 -8.89 -18.07
C THR A 170 6.29 -7.68 -17.96
N ALA A 171 6.70 -6.52 -18.48
CA ALA A 171 5.84 -5.34 -18.53
C ALA A 171 4.54 -5.60 -19.32
N ALA A 172 4.62 -6.36 -20.41
CA ALA A 172 3.46 -6.73 -21.22
C ALA A 172 2.47 -7.61 -20.43
N ASP A 173 2.98 -8.55 -19.63
CA ASP A 173 2.15 -9.38 -18.78
C ASP A 173 1.50 -8.56 -17.66
N ALA A 174 2.26 -7.68 -17.02
CA ALA A 174 1.75 -6.79 -15.98
C ALA A 174 0.62 -5.90 -16.52
N ALA A 175 0.82 -5.28 -17.68
CA ALA A 175 -0.19 -4.44 -18.33
C ALA A 175 -1.47 -5.20 -18.70
N ARG A 176 -1.34 -6.45 -19.16
CA ARG A 176 -2.49 -7.29 -19.51
C ARG A 176 -3.29 -7.76 -18.28
N GLU A 177 -2.61 -8.04 -17.18
CA GLU A 177 -3.20 -8.64 -15.98
C GLU A 177 -3.54 -7.64 -14.87
N ALA A 178 -3.09 -6.39 -14.97
CA ALA A 178 -3.38 -5.36 -13.98
C ALA A 178 -4.86 -4.96 -14.00
N GLU A 179 -5.41 -4.74 -12.82
CA GLU A 179 -6.79 -4.31 -12.60
C GLU A 179 -6.76 -2.97 -11.86
N ILE A 180 -6.88 -1.88 -12.61
CA ILE A 180 -6.79 -0.51 -12.13
C ILE A 180 -8.05 0.24 -12.53
N ALA A 181 -8.70 0.92 -11.58
CA ALA A 181 -9.83 1.79 -11.82
C ALA A 181 -9.53 3.19 -11.25
N ALA A 182 -9.76 4.24 -12.05
CA ALA A 182 -9.83 5.61 -11.54
C ALA A 182 -11.16 5.80 -10.80
N LEU A 183 -11.16 6.57 -9.70
CA LEU A 183 -12.31 6.82 -8.83
C LEU A 183 -12.77 8.28 -8.89
#